data_6e897d79d3c05038b40128601a1aac82
#
_entry.id   6e897d79d3c05038b40128601a1aac82
#
_cell.length_a   1.000
_cell.length_b   1.000
_cell.length_c   1.000
_cell.angle_alpha   90.00
_cell.angle_beta   90.00
_cell.angle_gamma   90.00
#
_symmetry.space_group_name_H-M   'P 1'
#
loop_
_entity.id
_entity.type
_entity.pdbx_description
1 polymer ?
#
loop_
_entity_poly.entity_id
_entity_poly.type
_entity_poly.pdbx_seq_one_letter_code
_entity_poly.pdbx_strand_id
1 'polypeptide(L)'
;AMKNLLFLIVFSCLLFPNYQARANSTPEGMVLIKKGCFMMGTNKIHDYLAFDPNIRERPNDRERPVHKVCLDAFYLDTYETTQEKWNKVKLSNNSVYKAPNIAVNQIEWEDANDYCEKLGNRLPTEAEWEYAARAGTTTEYPWGDKMDRNYAWYGGNSGHTHHPVGTRKPNPWGLYDMLGGVWEWVSDWYGEFYYKTSPLKNPKGPSNILSWHVIRGGSWIDDKQFVRTTIRYPGLADNTDDFWVGFRCARDLN
;
A
#
# COMPACT_ATOMS: atom_id res chain seq x y z
N ALA A 1 -15.33 -86.50 13.07
CA ALA A 1 -14.22 -85.61 12.93
C ALA A 1 -14.69 -84.31 12.33
N MET A 2 -14.93 -83.32 13.19
CA MET A 2 -15.29 -81.95 12.74
C MET A 2 -14.01 -81.10 12.65
N LYS A 3 -13.73 -80.54 11.44
CA LYS A 3 -12.63 -79.62 11.24
C LYS A 3 -13.14 -78.18 11.48
N ASN A 4 -12.62 -77.55 12.52
CA ASN A 4 -12.82 -76.11 12.76
C ASN A 4 -12.00 -75.30 11.74
N LEU A 5 -12.72 -74.48 10.96
CA LEU A 5 -12.13 -73.51 10.04
C LEU A 5 -12.07 -72.14 10.75
N LEU A 6 -10.87 -71.69 11.09
CA LEU A 6 -10.62 -70.40 11.73
C LEU A 6 -10.55 -69.32 10.62
N PHE A 7 -11.49 -68.41 10.57
CA PHE A 7 -11.46 -67.25 9.70
C PHE A 7 -10.63 -66.15 10.35
N LEU A 8 -9.43 -65.87 9.79
CA LEU A 8 -8.65 -64.67 10.14
C LEU A 8 -9.23 -63.45 9.41
N ILE A 9 -9.81 -62.54 10.17
CA ILE A 9 -10.23 -61.26 9.64
C ILE A 9 -8.99 -60.33 9.72
N VAL A 10 -8.37 -60.03 8.57
CA VAL A 10 -7.33 -59.05 8.46
C VAL A 10 -7.96 -57.63 8.41
N PHE A 11 -7.85 -56.88 9.50
CA PHE A 11 -8.22 -55.47 9.55
C PHE A 11 -7.17 -54.65 8.78
N SER A 12 -7.47 -54.28 7.56
CA SER A 12 -6.67 -53.32 6.79
C SER A 12 -6.90 -51.93 7.34
N CYS A 13 -5.98 -51.41 8.15
CA CYS A 13 -5.94 -50.01 8.54
C CYS A 13 -5.60 -49.16 7.31
N LEU A 14 -6.60 -48.61 6.67
CA LEU A 14 -6.43 -47.55 5.67
C LEU A 14 -5.90 -46.30 6.39
N LEU A 15 -4.61 -46.03 6.26
CA LEU A 15 -3.98 -44.79 6.64
C LEU A 15 -4.47 -43.71 5.69
N PHE A 16 -5.50 -42.97 6.11
CA PHE A 16 -5.85 -41.70 5.46
C PHE A 16 -4.72 -40.72 5.78
N PRO A 17 -4.04 -40.12 4.78
CA PRO A 17 -3.13 -39.04 5.05
C PRO A 17 -3.91 -37.91 5.70
N ASN A 18 -3.50 -37.55 6.94
CA ASN A 18 -4.00 -36.32 7.57
C ASN A 18 -3.65 -35.13 6.69
N TYR A 19 -4.62 -34.70 5.90
CA TYR A 19 -4.56 -33.43 5.19
C TYR A 19 -4.80 -32.34 6.25
N GLN A 20 -3.76 -32.04 7.04
CA GLN A 20 -3.75 -30.82 7.83
C GLN A 20 -3.72 -29.68 6.84
N ALA A 21 -4.86 -29.01 6.65
CA ALA A 21 -4.91 -27.71 6.02
C ALA A 21 -3.91 -26.82 6.78
N ARG A 22 -2.79 -26.47 6.14
CA ARG A 22 -1.89 -25.44 6.65
C ARG A 22 -2.73 -24.20 6.80
N ALA A 23 -3.06 -23.83 8.03
CA ALA A 23 -3.55 -22.49 8.32
C ALA A 23 -2.48 -21.54 7.77
N ASN A 24 -2.85 -20.80 6.72
CA ASN A 24 -1.98 -19.79 6.14
C ASN A 24 -1.69 -18.76 7.24
N SER A 25 -0.52 -18.88 7.87
CA SER A 25 -0.06 -17.86 8.83
C SER A 25 0.15 -16.56 8.06
N THR A 26 -0.25 -15.44 8.67
CA THR A 26 0.03 -14.10 8.12
C THR A 26 1.54 -14.02 7.79
N PRO A 27 1.93 -13.61 6.58
CA PRO A 27 3.33 -13.43 6.23
C PRO A 27 4.02 -12.47 7.21
N GLU A 28 5.27 -12.77 7.55
CA GLU A 28 6.02 -11.94 8.49
C GLU A 28 6.12 -10.49 7.99
N GLY A 29 5.86 -9.54 8.87
CA GLY A 29 5.93 -8.11 8.56
C GLY A 29 4.75 -7.57 7.75
N MET A 30 3.70 -8.36 7.53
CA MET A 30 2.48 -7.94 6.83
C MET A 30 1.25 -7.94 7.74
N VAL A 31 0.25 -7.17 7.37
CA VAL A 31 -1.08 -7.12 7.97
C VAL A 31 -2.10 -7.72 7.00
N LEU A 32 -2.97 -8.59 7.49
CA LEU A 32 -4.12 -9.07 6.72
C LEU A 32 -5.18 -7.97 6.62
N ILE A 33 -5.41 -7.49 5.43
CA ILE A 33 -6.49 -6.57 5.10
C ILE A 33 -7.70 -7.41 4.68
N LYS A 34 -8.75 -7.38 5.50
CA LYS A 34 -9.97 -8.16 5.23
C LYS A 34 -10.72 -7.59 4.03
N LYS A 35 -11.36 -8.46 3.25
CA LYS A 35 -12.25 -8.03 2.17
C LYS A 35 -13.32 -7.07 2.67
N GLY A 36 -13.66 -6.08 1.85
CA GLY A 36 -14.70 -5.12 2.19
C GLY A 36 -14.92 -4.08 1.11
N CYS A 37 -15.84 -3.17 1.38
CA CYS A 37 -16.16 -2.07 0.48
C CYS A 37 -15.97 -0.73 1.22
N PHE A 38 -15.57 0.30 0.50
CA PHE A 38 -15.42 1.66 1.02
C PHE A 38 -15.77 2.70 -0.04
N MET A 39 -15.83 3.95 0.38
CA MET A 39 -15.99 5.09 -0.52
C MET A 39 -14.60 5.67 -0.78
N MET A 40 -14.09 5.47 -2.01
CA MET A 40 -12.78 5.95 -2.47
C MET A 40 -12.88 7.38 -2.97
N GLY A 41 -11.86 8.19 -2.68
CA GLY A 41 -11.79 9.59 -3.07
C GLY A 41 -12.44 10.55 -2.07
N THR A 42 -12.59 11.81 -2.46
CA THR A 42 -13.20 12.87 -1.65
C THR A 42 -14.06 13.82 -2.50
N ASN A 43 -15.12 14.35 -1.90
CA ASN A 43 -15.88 15.49 -2.46
C ASN A 43 -15.48 16.83 -1.81
N LYS A 44 -14.58 16.82 -0.82
CA LYS A 44 -14.05 18.05 -0.22
C LYS A 44 -13.23 18.81 -1.28
N ILE A 45 -13.39 20.11 -1.35
CA ILE A 45 -12.57 20.99 -2.17
C ILE A 45 -11.41 21.48 -1.29
N HIS A 46 -10.19 21.27 -1.75
CA HIS A 46 -8.99 21.73 -1.07
C HIS A 46 -8.35 22.84 -1.91
N ASP A 47 -8.36 24.07 -1.40
CA ASP A 47 -7.96 25.27 -2.15
C ASP A 47 -6.44 25.48 -2.27
N TYR A 48 -5.62 24.50 -1.88
CA TYR A 48 -4.17 24.64 -1.76
C TYR A 48 -3.41 24.83 -3.10
N LEU A 49 -4.06 24.64 -4.23
CA LEU A 49 -3.49 24.95 -5.55
C LEU A 49 -4.01 26.26 -6.16
N ALA A 50 -4.74 27.04 -5.38
CA ALA A 50 -5.10 28.42 -5.79
C ALA A 50 -3.87 29.34 -5.93
N PHE A 51 -2.66 28.86 -5.61
CA PHE A 51 -1.43 29.63 -5.70
C PHE A 51 -0.74 29.60 -7.06
N ASP A 52 -1.10 28.70 -7.97
CA ASP A 52 -0.59 28.74 -9.34
C ASP A 52 -1.70 29.18 -10.32
N PRO A 53 -1.71 30.46 -10.75
CA PRO A 53 -2.70 30.98 -11.71
C PRO A 53 -2.59 30.32 -13.10
N ASN A 54 -1.51 29.56 -13.36
CA ASN A 54 -1.29 28.86 -14.64
C ASN A 54 -1.82 27.43 -14.63
N ILE A 55 -2.12 26.85 -13.45
CA ILE A 55 -2.77 25.56 -13.35
C ILE A 55 -4.26 25.74 -13.62
N ARG A 56 -4.66 25.55 -14.88
CA ARG A 56 -6.06 25.67 -15.34
C ARG A 56 -7.00 24.60 -14.79
N GLU A 57 -6.48 23.57 -14.15
CA GLU A 57 -7.24 22.43 -13.63
C GLU A 57 -7.31 22.51 -12.10
N ARG A 58 -8.51 22.31 -11.57
CA ARG A 58 -8.71 22.24 -10.13
C ARG A 58 -8.12 20.92 -9.64
N PRO A 59 -7.04 20.91 -8.86
CA PRO A 59 -6.32 19.70 -8.47
C PRO A 59 -7.16 18.65 -7.76
N ASN A 60 -8.30 19.07 -7.21
CA ASN A 60 -9.27 18.20 -6.56
C ASN A 60 -10.07 17.31 -7.52
N ASP A 61 -10.08 17.59 -8.82
CA ASP A 61 -10.77 16.72 -9.77
C ASP A 61 -10.10 15.35 -9.88
N ARG A 62 -8.83 15.27 -9.52
CA ARG A 62 -8.05 14.02 -9.49
C ARG A 62 -8.54 13.01 -8.43
N GLU A 63 -9.06 13.51 -7.30
CA GLU A 63 -9.57 12.71 -6.18
C GLU A 63 -11.10 12.46 -6.29
N ARG A 64 -11.74 12.85 -7.41
CA ARG A 64 -13.20 12.88 -7.60
C ARG A 64 -13.63 12.08 -8.83
N PRO A 65 -14.90 11.61 -8.84
CA PRO A 65 -15.88 11.65 -7.75
C PRO A 65 -15.57 10.64 -6.66
N VAL A 66 -16.17 10.85 -5.47
CA VAL A 66 -16.27 9.75 -4.49
C VAL A 66 -17.07 8.63 -5.12
N HIS A 67 -16.54 7.40 -5.06
CA HIS A 67 -17.20 6.24 -5.64
C HIS A 67 -16.98 5.01 -4.77
N LYS A 68 -17.91 4.06 -4.86
CA LYS A 68 -17.82 2.82 -4.08
C LYS A 68 -16.84 1.86 -4.73
N VAL A 69 -15.93 1.31 -3.93
CA VAL A 69 -15.00 0.25 -4.32
C VAL A 69 -15.13 -0.91 -3.34
N CYS A 70 -15.08 -2.14 -3.87
CA CYS A 70 -15.06 -3.37 -3.08
C CYS A 70 -13.79 -4.16 -3.43
N LEU A 71 -13.07 -4.60 -2.40
CA LEU A 71 -11.80 -5.31 -2.52
C LEU A 71 -11.91 -6.72 -1.93
N ASP A 72 -11.26 -7.68 -2.55
CA ASP A 72 -10.98 -8.97 -1.96
C ASP A 72 -9.93 -8.78 -0.84
N ALA A 73 -9.71 -9.80 -0.02
CA ALA A 73 -8.70 -9.71 1.05
C ALA A 73 -7.29 -9.83 0.47
N PHE A 74 -6.34 -9.14 1.07
CA PHE A 74 -4.92 -9.16 0.70
C PHE A 74 -4.05 -8.92 1.93
N TYR A 75 -2.75 -9.16 1.82
CA TYR A 75 -1.76 -8.74 2.80
C TYR A 75 -1.06 -7.46 2.35
N LEU A 76 -0.72 -6.60 3.29
CA LEU A 76 0.04 -5.37 3.04
C LEU A 76 1.18 -5.26 4.04
N ASP A 77 2.36 -4.83 3.59
CA ASP A 77 3.50 -4.55 4.47
C ASP A 77 3.10 -3.56 5.56
N THR A 78 3.46 -3.88 6.81
CA THR A 78 3.18 -3.05 7.99
C THR A 78 3.82 -1.68 7.89
N TYR A 79 5.00 -1.59 7.26
CA TYR A 79 5.83 -0.41 7.11
C TYR A 79 6.20 -0.21 5.64
N GLU A 80 6.64 0.99 5.30
CA GLU A 80 7.39 1.26 4.07
C GLU A 80 8.60 0.31 3.99
N THR A 81 9.03 -0.04 2.77
CA THR A 81 10.23 -0.86 2.58
C THR A 81 11.45 -0.12 3.08
N THR A 82 12.16 -0.69 4.07
CA THR A 82 13.35 -0.07 4.64
C THR A 82 14.58 -0.28 3.76
N GLN A 83 15.60 0.56 3.91
CA GLN A 83 16.88 0.39 3.21
C GLN A 83 17.58 -0.91 3.57
N GLU A 84 17.43 -1.41 4.81
CA GLU A 84 17.95 -2.73 5.19
C GLU A 84 17.30 -3.86 4.39
N LYS A 85 15.97 -3.85 4.24
CA LYS A 85 15.24 -4.83 3.44
C LYS A 85 15.62 -4.72 1.96
N TRP A 86 15.67 -3.50 1.44
CA TRP A 86 16.07 -3.22 0.07
C TRP A 86 17.45 -3.77 -0.27
N ASN A 87 18.44 -3.49 0.55
CA ASN A 87 19.84 -3.89 0.35
C ASN A 87 20.04 -5.42 0.36
N LYS A 88 19.09 -6.19 0.92
CA LYS A 88 19.13 -7.67 0.86
C LYS A 88 18.75 -8.23 -0.51
N VAL A 89 18.08 -7.44 -1.35
CA VAL A 89 17.51 -7.88 -2.64
C VAL A 89 18.14 -7.16 -3.84
N LYS A 90 18.45 -5.87 -3.68
CA LYS A 90 19.03 -5.00 -4.70
C LYS A 90 20.44 -4.57 -4.31
N LEU A 91 21.30 -4.39 -5.33
CA LEU A 91 22.71 -4.05 -5.10
C LEU A 91 22.94 -2.54 -4.91
N SER A 92 22.09 -1.69 -5.48
CA SER A 92 22.19 -0.23 -5.40
C SER A 92 21.11 0.34 -4.50
N ASN A 93 21.48 1.34 -3.72
CA ASN A 93 20.56 2.11 -2.90
C ASN A 93 20.87 3.60 -3.15
N ASN A 94 19.98 4.29 -3.85
CA ASN A 94 20.15 5.69 -4.25
C ASN A 94 19.54 6.67 -3.24
N SER A 95 18.94 6.20 -2.14
CA SER A 95 18.33 7.05 -1.12
C SER A 95 19.27 8.18 -0.69
N VAL A 96 18.73 9.38 -0.52
CA VAL A 96 19.49 10.58 -0.15
C VAL A 96 20.15 10.44 1.23
N TYR A 97 19.38 10.00 2.21
CA TYR A 97 19.87 9.71 3.55
C TYR A 97 20.09 8.22 3.71
N LYS A 98 21.16 7.82 4.38
CA LYS A 98 21.53 6.41 4.57
C LYS A 98 21.35 5.98 6.02
N ALA A 99 20.36 5.11 6.26
CA ALA A 99 20.20 4.40 7.51
C ALA A 99 19.39 3.13 7.29
N PRO A 100 19.67 2.04 8.00
CA PRO A 100 19.04 0.74 7.73
C PRO A 100 17.53 0.72 7.97
N ASN A 101 17.04 1.51 8.92
CA ASN A 101 15.65 1.52 9.41
C ASN A 101 14.79 2.68 8.88
N ILE A 102 15.27 3.47 7.94
CA ILE A 102 14.45 4.46 7.22
C ILE A 102 13.94 3.86 5.90
N ALA A 103 12.86 4.42 5.38
CA ALA A 103 12.31 4.02 4.09
C ALA A 103 13.35 4.20 2.97
N VAL A 104 13.44 3.21 2.08
CA VAL A 104 14.16 3.40 0.82
C VAL A 104 13.42 4.42 0.00
N ASN A 105 14.14 5.31 -0.66
CA ASN A 105 13.58 6.36 -1.50
C ASN A 105 14.46 6.62 -2.72
N GLN A 106 14.00 7.47 -3.63
CA GLN A 106 14.66 7.66 -4.92
C GLN A 106 14.70 6.35 -5.71
N ILE A 107 13.56 5.66 -5.75
CA ILE A 107 13.36 4.37 -6.38
C ILE A 107 12.42 4.55 -7.56
N GLU A 108 12.82 4.07 -8.74
CA GLU A 108 11.96 4.01 -9.92
C GLU A 108 10.84 2.98 -9.71
N TRP A 109 9.71 3.18 -10.39
CA TRP A 109 8.56 2.29 -10.25
C TRP A 109 8.90 0.84 -10.62
N GLU A 110 9.63 0.63 -11.70
CA GLU A 110 10.07 -0.68 -12.17
C GLU A 110 10.91 -1.40 -11.11
N ASP A 111 11.81 -0.68 -10.46
CA ASP A 111 12.65 -1.24 -9.40
C ASP A 111 11.84 -1.62 -8.15
N ALA A 112 10.83 -0.82 -7.80
CA ALA A 112 9.92 -1.13 -6.71
C ALA A 112 9.06 -2.36 -7.02
N ASN A 113 8.51 -2.44 -8.23
CA ASN A 113 7.72 -3.58 -8.70
C ASN A 113 8.56 -4.86 -8.71
N ASP A 114 9.74 -4.83 -9.35
CA ASP A 114 10.70 -5.93 -9.39
C ASP A 114 11.10 -6.44 -8.01
N TYR A 115 11.29 -5.52 -7.06
CA TYR A 115 11.60 -5.88 -5.67
C TYR A 115 10.47 -6.70 -5.07
N CYS A 116 9.23 -6.23 -5.16
CA CYS A 116 8.08 -6.95 -4.63
C CYS A 116 7.90 -8.32 -5.31
N GLU A 117 8.03 -8.39 -6.64
CA GLU A 117 7.90 -9.65 -7.41
C GLU A 117 8.96 -10.68 -7.02
N LYS A 118 10.21 -10.28 -6.81
CA LYS A 118 11.28 -11.17 -6.34
C LYS A 118 11.00 -11.82 -4.99
N LEU A 119 10.16 -11.18 -4.17
CA LEU A 119 9.72 -11.71 -2.88
C LEU A 119 8.39 -12.49 -2.97
N GLY A 120 7.85 -12.71 -4.18
CA GLY A 120 6.55 -13.33 -4.40
C GLY A 120 5.39 -12.43 -3.96
N ASN A 121 5.60 -11.13 -3.97
CA ASN A 121 4.66 -10.06 -3.66
C ASN A 121 4.37 -9.22 -4.92
N ARG A 122 3.67 -8.12 -4.78
CA ARG A 122 3.42 -7.11 -5.81
C ARG A 122 3.30 -5.73 -5.16
N LEU A 123 3.29 -4.67 -5.94
CA LEU A 123 2.81 -3.38 -5.44
C LEU A 123 1.30 -3.45 -5.13
N PRO A 124 0.80 -2.71 -4.14
CA PRO A 124 -0.64 -2.57 -3.93
C PRO A 124 -1.28 -1.81 -5.10
N THR A 125 -2.55 -2.08 -5.40
CA THR A 125 -3.32 -1.18 -6.25
C THR A 125 -3.61 0.13 -5.51
N GLU A 126 -3.91 1.19 -6.23
CA GLU A 126 -4.29 2.48 -5.64
C GLU A 126 -5.47 2.34 -4.67
N ALA A 127 -6.46 1.54 -5.06
CA ALA A 127 -7.64 1.28 -4.23
C ALA A 127 -7.32 0.47 -2.96
N GLU A 128 -6.44 -0.51 -3.05
CA GLU A 128 -5.96 -1.28 -1.89
C GLU A 128 -5.20 -0.36 -0.92
N TRP A 129 -4.35 0.49 -1.46
CA TRP A 129 -3.59 1.45 -0.67
C TRP A 129 -4.52 2.42 0.10
N GLU A 130 -5.51 3.05 -0.58
CA GLU A 130 -6.43 3.98 0.09
C GLU A 130 -7.34 3.27 1.10
N TYR A 131 -7.83 2.06 0.78
CA TYR A 131 -8.61 1.25 1.71
C TYR A 131 -7.84 0.94 2.99
N ALA A 132 -6.59 0.55 2.85
CA ALA A 132 -5.69 0.26 3.96
C ALA A 132 -5.33 1.53 4.76
N ALA A 133 -5.06 2.65 4.09
CA ALA A 133 -4.78 3.93 4.73
C ALA A 133 -5.96 4.42 5.56
N ARG A 134 -7.19 4.33 5.03
CA ARG A 134 -8.43 4.70 5.75
C ARG A 134 -8.69 3.83 6.96
N ALA A 135 -8.34 2.56 6.91
CA ALA A 135 -8.56 1.61 8.00
C ALA A 135 -9.99 1.64 8.57
N GLY A 136 -11.00 1.74 7.68
CA GLY A 136 -12.42 1.77 8.04
C GLY A 136 -12.99 3.16 8.34
N THR A 137 -12.18 4.22 8.31
CA THR A 137 -12.67 5.60 8.55
C THR A 137 -13.13 6.28 7.24
N THR A 138 -13.91 7.35 7.40
CA THR A 138 -14.37 8.22 6.30
C THR A 138 -13.83 9.65 6.43
N THR A 139 -13.03 9.89 7.45
CA THR A 139 -12.42 11.18 7.77
C THR A 139 -11.26 11.50 6.81
N GLU A 140 -10.72 12.70 6.90
CA GLU A 140 -9.60 13.16 6.07
C GLU A 140 -8.32 12.36 6.32
N TYR A 141 -8.10 12.00 7.59
CA TYR A 141 -7.02 11.15 8.07
C TYR A 141 -7.61 9.92 8.78
N PRO A 142 -6.89 8.81 8.92
CA PRO A 142 -7.38 7.64 9.65
C PRO A 142 -7.59 7.89 11.16
N TRP A 143 -7.15 9.02 11.69
CA TRP A 143 -7.33 9.45 13.08
C TRP A 143 -8.34 10.59 13.25
N GLY A 144 -8.97 11.10 12.20
CA GLY A 144 -9.96 12.17 12.25
C GLY A 144 -9.78 13.23 11.16
N ASP A 145 -10.40 14.40 11.34
CA ASP A 145 -10.41 15.47 10.33
C ASP A 145 -9.32 16.54 10.54
N LYS A 146 -8.45 16.37 11.53
CA LYS A 146 -7.35 17.30 11.79
C LYS A 146 -6.01 16.56 11.80
N MET A 147 -4.99 17.21 11.22
CA MET A 147 -3.63 16.71 11.28
C MET A 147 -3.18 16.52 12.73
N ASP A 148 -2.66 15.33 13.04
CA ASP A 148 -2.03 15.01 14.33
C ASP A 148 -0.60 14.50 14.09
N ARG A 149 0.36 15.26 14.62
CA ARG A 149 1.80 14.98 14.53
C ARG A 149 2.23 13.64 15.16
N ASN A 150 1.35 13.03 15.95
CA ASN A 150 1.64 11.72 16.56
C ASN A 150 1.52 10.55 15.57
N TYR A 151 0.91 10.77 14.41
CA TYR A 151 0.61 9.71 13.44
C TYR A 151 1.41 9.81 12.14
N ALA A 152 1.98 10.97 11.84
CA ALA A 152 2.67 11.19 10.58
C ALA A 152 3.96 12.01 10.74
N TRP A 153 4.98 11.69 9.95
CA TRP A 153 6.11 12.55 9.69
C TRP A 153 5.84 13.37 8.43
N TYR A 154 5.76 14.70 8.55
CA TYR A 154 5.49 15.63 7.46
C TYR A 154 6.27 16.94 7.64
N GLY A 155 6.26 17.86 6.71
CA GLY A 155 7.05 19.09 6.75
C GLY A 155 6.90 19.93 8.02
N GLY A 156 5.73 19.86 8.65
CA GLY A 156 5.47 20.60 9.91
C GLY A 156 6.10 19.99 11.18
N ASN A 157 6.70 18.80 11.11
CA ASN A 157 7.28 18.13 12.30
C ASN A 157 8.50 17.24 12.04
N SER A 158 8.92 17.05 10.78
CA SER A 158 10.04 16.19 10.43
C SER A 158 11.41 16.80 10.73
N GLY A 159 11.50 18.13 10.93
CA GLY A 159 12.77 18.82 11.04
C GLY A 159 13.59 18.75 9.75
N HIS A 160 12.94 18.63 8.60
CA HIS A 160 13.55 18.51 7.26
C HIS A 160 14.51 17.33 7.13
N THR A 161 14.16 16.18 7.72
CA THR A 161 14.93 14.95 7.64
C THR A 161 14.04 13.72 7.64
N HIS A 162 14.58 12.59 7.17
CA HIS A 162 13.95 11.28 7.27
C HIS A 162 13.98 10.73 8.70
N HIS A 163 12.99 9.96 9.03
CA HIS A 163 12.89 9.28 10.31
C HIS A 163 12.78 7.77 10.13
N PRO A 164 13.15 6.96 11.15
CA PRO A 164 12.92 5.53 11.12
C PRO A 164 11.44 5.22 10.96
N VAL A 165 11.13 4.20 10.13
CA VAL A 165 9.75 3.73 9.94
C VAL A 165 9.14 3.26 11.28
N GLY A 166 7.83 3.37 11.43
CA GLY A 166 7.12 2.89 12.62
C GLY A 166 7.33 3.71 13.88
N THR A 167 7.92 4.91 13.81
CA THR A 167 8.15 5.75 14.99
C THR A 167 6.98 6.68 15.31
N ARG A 168 5.94 6.69 14.46
CA ARG A 168 4.65 7.32 14.72
C ARG A 168 3.61 6.25 15.04
N LYS A 169 2.42 6.66 15.50
CA LYS A 169 1.33 5.73 15.80
C LYS A 169 0.77 5.11 14.53
N PRO A 170 0.37 3.83 14.55
CA PRO A 170 -0.27 3.19 13.41
C PRO A 170 -1.70 3.68 13.23
N ASN A 171 -2.26 3.40 12.05
CA ASN A 171 -3.69 3.52 11.84
C ASN A 171 -4.48 2.41 12.59
N PRO A 172 -5.83 2.43 12.59
CA PRO A 172 -6.64 1.43 13.31
C PRO A 172 -6.41 -0.03 12.90
N TRP A 173 -5.81 -0.29 11.73
CA TRP A 173 -5.49 -1.65 11.25
C TRP A 173 -4.04 -2.05 11.51
N GLY A 174 -3.27 -1.24 12.22
CA GLY A 174 -1.89 -1.55 12.58
C GLY A 174 -0.86 -1.23 11.51
N LEU A 175 -1.22 -0.45 10.48
CA LEU A 175 -0.32 0.01 9.44
C LEU A 175 0.32 1.34 9.85
N TYR A 176 1.63 1.43 9.71
CA TYR A 176 2.43 2.62 10.04
C TYR A 176 2.77 3.41 8.79
N ASP A 177 2.98 4.71 8.98
CA ASP A 177 3.50 5.63 7.98
C ASP A 177 2.72 5.63 6.66
N MET A 178 1.40 5.28 6.70
CA MET A 178 0.52 5.37 5.53
C MET A 178 0.35 6.81 5.03
N LEU A 179 0.61 7.78 5.89
CA LEU A 179 0.59 9.20 5.57
C LEU A 179 1.87 9.84 6.08
N GLY A 180 2.58 10.57 5.20
CA GLY A 180 3.91 11.10 5.48
C GLY A 180 5.00 10.05 5.32
N GLY A 181 6.19 10.27 5.87
CA GLY A 181 7.33 9.41 5.60
C GLY A 181 7.82 9.59 4.16
N VAL A 182 7.53 8.68 3.24
CA VAL A 182 7.78 8.83 1.81
C VAL A 182 6.49 8.68 1.02
N TRP A 183 6.41 9.31 -0.17
CA TRP A 183 5.40 8.94 -1.16
C TRP A 183 5.56 7.46 -1.51
N GLU A 184 4.47 6.77 -1.82
CA GLU A 184 4.50 5.35 -2.11
C GLU A 184 3.99 5.04 -3.51
N TRP A 185 4.81 4.32 -4.30
CA TRP A 185 4.40 3.73 -5.55
C TRP A 185 3.25 2.73 -5.36
N VAL A 186 2.28 2.79 -6.25
CA VAL A 186 1.25 1.75 -6.40
C VAL A 186 1.30 1.18 -7.83
N SER A 187 0.60 0.07 -8.07
CA SER A 187 0.66 -0.62 -9.37
C SER A 187 -0.04 0.13 -10.51
N ASP A 188 -0.96 1.04 -10.18
CA ASP A 188 -1.86 1.66 -11.15
C ASP A 188 -1.16 2.72 -11.99
N TRP A 189 -1.44 2.73 -13.31
CA TRP A 189 -1.19 3.88 -14.15
C TRP A 189 -2.01 5.08 -13.68
N TYR A 190 -1.45 6.27 -13.77
CA TYR A 190 -2.12 7.49 -13.37
C TYR A 190 -3.10 7.95 -14.47
N GLY A 191 -4.39 7.78 -14.23
CA GLY A 191 -5.46 8.39 -15.02
C GLY A 191 -6.12 9.51 -14.22
N GLU A 192 -6.03 10.75 -14.69
CA GLU A 192 -6.56 11.92 -13.98
C GLU A 192 -8.05 11.76 -13.65
N PHE A 193 -8.84 11.28 -14.61
CA PHE A 193 -10.29 11.12 -14.47
C PHE A 193 -10.73 9.68 -14.25
N TYR A 194 -9.81 8.78 -13.89
CA TYR A 194 -10.09 7.35 -13.75
C TYR A 194 -11.23 7.05 -12.77
N TYR A 195 -11.37 7.82 -11.70
CA TYR A 195 -12.42 7.63 -10.71
C TYR A 195 -13.85 7.75 -11.28
N LYS A 196 -14.03 8.44 -12.42
CA LYS A 196 -15.33 8.52 -13.13
C LYS A 196 -15.75 7.19 -13.78
N THR A 197 -14.79 6.30 -14.04
CA THR A 197 -15.00 5.04 -14.76
C THR A 197 -14.48 3.83 -14.00
N SER A 198 -13.98 4.03 -12.78
CA SER A 198 -13.43 2.98 -11.93
C SER A 198 -14.46 1.86 -11.70
N PRO A 199 -14.10 0.58 -11.93
CA PRO A 199 -15.00 -0.52 -11.66
C PRO A 199 -15.24 -0.68 -10.16
N LEU A 200 -16.43 -1.21 -9.82
CA LEU A 200 -16.82 -1.44 -8.42
C LEU A 200 -15.88 -2.43 -7.71
N LYS A 201 -15.36 -3.45 -8.40
CA LYS A 201 -14.64 -4.56 -7.79
C LYS A 201 -13.18 -4.59 -8.24
N ASN A 202 -12.27 -4.57 -7.27
CA ASN A 202 -10.81 -4.68 -7.45
C ASN A 202 -10.27 -3.82 -8.60
N PRO A 203 -10.50 -2.48 -8.61
CA PRO A 203 -9.97 -1.60 -9.65
C PRO A 203 -8.44 -1.66 -9.67
N LYS A 204 -7.86 -1.59 -10.86
CA LYS A 204 -6.41 -1.70 -11.11
C LYS A 204 -5.86 -0.52 -11.93
N GLY A 205 -6.57 0.61 -11.93
CA GLY A 205 -6.21 1.74 -12.78
C GLY A 205 -6.63 1.56 -14.25
N PRO A 206 -6.30 2.52 -15.10
CA PRO A 206 -6.49 2.43 -16.54
C PRO A 206 -5.75 1.23 -17.14
N SER A 207 -6.38 0.56 -18.12
CA SER A 207 -5.78 -0.61 -18.79
C SER A 207 -4.75 -0.27 -19.88
N ASN A 208 -4.73 0.98 -20.33
CA ASN A 208 -3.75 1.47 -21.29
C ASN A 208 -2.49 1.96 -20.59
N ILE A 209 -1.34 1.76 -21.23
CA ILE A 209 -0.06 2.30 -20.76
C ILE A 209 -0.11 3.81 -20.86
N LEU A 210 0.18 4.48 -19.75
CA LEU A 210 0.26 5.93 -19.64
C LEU A 210 1.70 6.33 -19.26
N SER A 211 1.96 7.63 -19.16
CA SER A 211 3.32 8.11 -18.89
C SER A 211 3.72 8.02 -17.42
N TRP A 212 2.75 7.88 -16.51
CA TRP A 212 3.00 7.98 -15.06
C TRP A 212 2.24 6.92 -14.28
N HIS A 213 2.86 6.42 -13.22
CA HIS A 213 2.19 5.64 -12.20
C HIS A 213 1.68 6.53 -11.06
N VAL A 214 0.74 6.02 -10.28
CA VAL A 214 0.20 6.75 -9.13
C VAL A 214 1.17 6.65 -7.95
N ILE A 215 1.36 7.78 -7.24
CA ILE A 215 1.99 7.83 -5.92
C ILE A 215 0.98 8.32 -4.88
N ARG A 216 1.13 7.84 -3.65
CA ARG A 216 0.19 8.05 -2.54
C ARG A 216 0.91 8.46 -1.25
N GLY A 217 0.17 9.10 -0.32
CA GLY A 217 0.57 9.26 1.08
C GLY A 217 1.18 10.60 1.45
N GLY A 218 1.87 11.27 0.54
CA GLY A 218 2.71 12.44 0.87
C GLY A 218 4.00 12.03 1.57
N SER A 219 4.90 12.97 1.80
CA SER A 219 6.21 12.70 2.38
C SER A 219 6.54 13.59 3.58
N TRP A 220 7.70 13.30 4.21
CA TRP A 220 8.23 14.04 5.36
C TRP A 220 8.51 15.53 5.09
N ILE A 221 8.65 15.94 3.83
CA ILE A 221 8.90 17.34 3.46
C ILE A 221 7.61 18.10 3.11
N ASP A 222 6.54 17.37 2.78
CA ASP A 222 5.31 17.97 2.30
C ASP A 222 4.51 18.66 3.40
N ASP A 223 3.78 19.71 3.03
CA ASP A 223 2.78 20.31 3.90
C ASP A 223 1.63 19.34 4.18
N LYS A 224 1.00 19.48 5.35
CA LYS A 224 -0.13 18.66 5.82
C LYS A 224 -1.24 18.46 4.77
N GLN A 225 -1.43 19.41 3.87
CA GLN A 225 -2.44 19.34 2.79
C GLN A 225 -2.13 18.26 1.75
N PHE A 226 -0.87 17.84 1.61
CA PHE A 226 -0.43 16.75 0.75
C PHE A 226 -0.32 15.41 1.48
N VAL A 227 -0.52 15.40 2.81
CA VAL A 227 -0.39 14.21 3.65
C VAL A 227 -1.80 13.80 4.07
N ARG A 228 -2.64 13.37 3.13
CA ARG A 228 -4.06 13.01 3.32
C ARG A 228 -4.36 11.64 2.71
N THR A 229 -5.39 10.98 3.24
CA THR A 229 -5.80 9.63 2.79
C THR A 229 -6.15 9.58 1.31
N THR A 230 -6.72 10.67 0.76
CA THR A 230 -7.22 10.72 -0.62
C THR A 230 -6.24 11.31 -1.61
N ILE A 231 -5.13 11.91 -1.14
CA ILE A 231 -4.17 12.53 -2.03
C ILE A 231 -3.61 11.50 -3.02
N ARG A 232 -3.57 11.86 -4.28
CA ARG A 232 -2.99 11.08 -5.37
C ARG A 232 -2.24 11.99 -6.31
N TYR A 233 -1.11 11.52 -6.80
CA TYR A 233 -0.27 12.31 -7.69
C TYR A 233 0.30 11.42 -8.80
N PRO A 234 0.62 11.99 -9.98
CA PRO A 234 1.42 11.30 -10.98
C PRO A 234 2.88 11.29 -10.51
N GLY A 235 3.45 10.12 -10.29
CA GLY A 235 4.88 9.95 -10.11
C GLY A 235 5.53 9.71 -11.47
N LEU A 236 6.64 10.37 -11.75
CA LEU A 236 7.39 10.16 -12.97
C LEU A 236 8.18 8.85 -12.82
N ALA A 237 7.90 7.85 -13.66
CA ALA A 237 8.50 6.52 -13.57
C ALA A 237 10.03 6.54 -13.76
N ASP A 238 10.53 7.52 -14.50
CA ASP A 238 11.92 7.69 -14.93
C ASP A 238 12.61 8.92 -14.30
N ASN A 239 11.96 9.58 -13.33
CA ASN A 239 12.48 10.84 -12.79
C ASN A 239 13.19 10.61 -11.45
N THR A 240 14.51 10.59 -11.51
CA THR A 240 15.40 10.58 -10.34
C THR A 240 15.26 11.82 -9.45
N ASP A 241 14.48 12.82 -9.86
CA ASP A 241 14.24 14.05 -9.09
C ASP A 241 13.13 13.90 -8.04
N ASP A 242 12.34 12.80 -8.08
CA ASP A 242 11.38 12.48 -7.03
C ASP A 242 12.08 11.84 -5.81
N PHE A 243 12.93 12.63 -5.14
CA PHE A 243 13.77 12.22 -4.00
C PHE A 243 13.00 11.58 -2.82
N TRP A 244 11.68 11.63 -2.86
CA TRP A 244 10.84 11.32 -1.71
C TRP A 244 9.92 10.13 -1.95
N VAL A 245 10.09 9.39 -3.04
CA VAL A 245 9.25 8.25 -3.38
C VAL A 245 9.94 6.94 -3.03
N GLY A 246 9.24 6.13 -2.24
CA GLY A 246 9.53 4.75 -1.92
C GLY A 246 8.32 3.89 -2.20
N PHE A 247 8.10 2.82 -1.41
CA PHE A 247 6.98 1.89 -1.61
C PHE A 247 6.81 0.94 -0.42
N ARG A 248 5.70 0.20 -0.45
CA ARG A 248 5.47 -1.02 0.32
C ARG A 248 4.87 -2.09 -0.57
N CYS A 249 5.05 -3.38 -0.22
CA CYS A 249 4.50 -4.48 -0.99
C CYS A 249 3.16 -4.97 -0.45
N ALA A 250 2.34 -5.52 -1.35
CA ALA A 250 1.15 -6.28 -1.06
C ALA A 250 1.32 -7.74 -1.49
N ARG A 251 0.48 -8.65 -0.97
CA ARG A 251 0.43 -10.05 -1.37
C ARG A 251 -1.01 -10.52 -1.42
N ASP A 252 -1.35 -11.29 -2.45
CA ASP A 252 -2.65 -11.94 -2.54
C ASP A 252 -2.78 -13.07 -1.51
N LEU A 253 -4.01 -13.35 -1.07
CA LEU A 253 -4.29 -14.59 -0.35
C LEU A 253 -4.26 -15.76 -1.33
N ASN A 254 -3.48 -16.78 -1.01
CA ASN A 254 -3.46 -18.07 -1.74
C ASN A 254 -4.68 -18.91 -1.37
#